data_fe63f81a46178153586c44037c20fd19
#
_entry.id   fe63f81a46178153586c44037c20fd19
#
_cell.length_a   1.000
_cell.length_b   1.000
_cell.length_c   1.000
_cell.angle_alpha   90.00
_cell.angle_beta   90.00
_cell.angle_gamma   90.00
#
_symmetry.space_group_name_H-M   'P 1'
#
loop_
_entity.id
_entity.type
_entity.pdbx_description
1 polymer ?
#
loop_
_entity_poly.entity_id
_entity_poly.type
_entity_poly.pdbx_seq_one_letter_code
_entity_poly.pdbx_strand_id
1 'polypeptide(L)'
;GPLLLNYCVTGRCEMILNNQNFVYIKDRELSLTECFAQKEYVYPKRIYEGLEFFIDIDTFTLENTWVQNEFSIDFRKISKMFCPHGSTYISTATHETEEILKKLWELYDFPASFAVIQMKIYTLALFSVLQNLEAIPKSQACTFFTESQVNIAKKVENIITSDLRQHHPAWELAEYFSISETSLKNYFRGVYGQNISVYLREMRMNKAGELLASTRLSV
;
A
#
# COMPACT_ATOMS: atom_id res chain seq x y z
N GLY A 1 20.74 3.74 -7.72
CA GLY A 1 19.44 3.24 -8.21
C GLY A 1 18.28 4.12 -7.77
N PRO A 2 17.08 3.90 -8.29
CA PRO A 2 15.90 4.68 -7.92
C PRO A 2 15.41 4.32 -6.51
N LEU A 3 14.87 5.31 -5.80
CA LEU A 3 14.17 5.15 -4.52
C LEU A 3 12.69 5.44 -4.73
N LEU A 4 11.83 4.52 -4.34
CA LEU A 4 10.39 4.69 -4.28
C LEU A 4 9.96 4.82 -2.82
N LEU A 5 9.28 5.90 -2.50
CA LEU A 5 8.47 6.01 -1.29
C LEU A 5 7.00 5.94 -1.70
N ASN A 6 6.26 5.04 -1.07
CA ASN A 6 4.81 4.91 -1.25
C ASN A 6 4.13 5.07 0.11
N TYR A 7 3.09 5.89 0.19
CA TYR A 7 2.24 6.08 1.36
C TYR A 7 0.79 5.79 1.01
N CYS A 8 0.19 4.84 1.71
CA CYS A 8 -1.21 4.47 1.53
C CYS A 8 -2.12 5.36 2.37
N VAL A 9 -2.98 6.14 1.72
CA VAL A 9 -4.02 6.95 2.37
C VAL A 9 -5.23 6.08 2.66
N THR A 10 -5.69 5.30 1.68
CA THR A 10 -6.78 4.35 1.85
C THR A 10 -6.65 3.15 0.90
N GLY A 11 -7.09 1.99 1.35
CA GLY A 11 -7.08 0.76 0.57
C GLY A 11 -5.92 -0.16 0.88
N ARG A 12 -5.48 -0.93 -0.10
CA ARG A 12 -4.35 -1.85 0.00
C ARG A 12 -3.63 -1.96 -1.33
N CYS A 13 -2.31 -1.97 -1.27
CA CYS A 13 -1.44 -2.21 -2.41
C CYS A 13 -0.62 -3.48 -2.18
N GLU A 14 -0.63 -4.38 -3.16
CA GLU A 14 0.22 -5.57 -3.19
C GLU A 14 1.62 -5.19 -3.66
N MET A 15 2.64 -5.56 -2.91
CA MET A 15 4.03 -5.44 -3.30
C MET A 15 4.69 -6.80 -3.37
N ILE A 16 5.48 -7.02 -4.42
CA ILE A 16 6.30 -8.22 -4.59
C ILE A 16 7.72 -7.89 -4.15
N LEU A 17 8.23 -8.64 -3.20
CA LEU A 17 9.59 -8.50 -2.70
C LEU A 17 10.59 -9.30 -3.54
N ASN A 18 11.88 -9.01 -3.41
CA ASN A 18 12.96 -9.65 -4.15
C ASN A 18 13.01 -11.20 -4.03
N ASN A 19 12.46 -11.75 -2.96
CA ASN A 19 12.35 -13.20 -2.71
C ASN A 19 11.03 -13.81 -3.22
N GLN A 20 10.29 -13.11 -4.08
CA GLN A 20 8.98 -13.49 -4.59
C GLN A 20 7.89 -13.66 -3.51
N ASN A 21 8.11 -13.16 -2.31
CA ASN A 21 7.08 -13.03 -1.31
C ASN A 21 6.23 -11.79 -1.54
N PHE A 22 4.98 -11.86 -1.12
CA PHE A 22 4.01 -10.78 -1.23
C PHE A 22 3.83 -10.10 0.12
N VAL A 23 3.71 -8.79 0.10
CA VAL A 23 3.35 -7.97 1.25
C VAL A 23 2.29 -6.96 0.82
N TYR A 24 1.46 -6.55 1.77
CA TYR A 24 0.37 -5.61 1.51
C TYR A 24 0.55 -4.37 2.36
N ILE A 25 0.72 -3.23 1.70
CA ILE A 25 0.70 -1.92 2.35
C ILE A 25 -0.75 -1.54 2.57
N LYS A 26 -1.08 -1.09 3.76
CA LYS A 26 -2.43 -0.71 4.19
C LYS A 26 -2.46 0.76 4.64
N ASP A 27 -3.65 1.23 5.02
CA ASP A 27 -3.90 2.59 5.44
C ASP A 27 -2.86 3.08 6.46
N ARG A 28 -2.34 4.28 6.25
CA ARG A 28 -1.34 4.97 7.07
C ARG A 28 0.03 4.29 7.12
N GLU A 29 0.28 3.30 6.29
CA GLU A 29 1.62 2.72 6.12
C GLU A 29 2.37 3.40 5.00
N LEU A 30 3.66 3.57 5.25
CA LEU A 30 4.60 3.99 4.24
C LEU A 30 5.60 2.87 3.96
N SER A 31 6.03 2.78 2.72
CA SER A 31 7.14 1.91 2.31
C SER A 31 8.22 2.69 1.59
N LEU A 32 9.47 2.27 1.77
CA LEU A 32 10.60 2.69 0.98
C LEU A 32 11.28 1.45 0.38
N THR A 33 11.61 1.53 -0.90
CA THR A 33 12.31 0.46 -1.61
C THR A 33 13.22 1.01 -2.70
N GLU A 34 14.36 0.36 -2.92
CA GLU A 34 15.28 0.65 -4.03
C GLU A 34 14.98 -0.20 -5.28
N CYS A 35 14.15 -1.22 -5.16
CA CYS A 35 13.94 -2.21 -6.21
C CYS A 35 12.59 -2.04 -6.89
N PHE A 36 12.62 -1.91 -8.22
CA PHE A 36 11.44 -1.85 -9.09
C PHE A 36 11.36 -3.10 -9.97
N ALA A 37 11.11 -4.24 -9.35
CA ALA A 37 10.81 -5.46 -10.10
C ALA A 37 9.35 -5.53 -10.56
N GLN A 38 8.47 -4.76 -9.93
CA GLN A 38 7.05 -4.84 -10.15
C GLN A 38 6.62 -3.99 -11.35
N LYS A 39 6.08 -4.66 -12.38
CA LYS A 39 5.56 -4.00 -13.59
C LYS A 39 4.12 -3.54 -13.44
N GLU A 40 3.36 -4.13 -12.53
CA GLU A 40 1.94 -3.86 -12.32
C GLU A 40 1.64 -3.80 -10.83
N TYR A 41 0.85 -2.81 -10.45
CA TYR A 41 0.32 -2.71 -9.09
C TYR A 41 -1.01 -3.45 -9.01
N VAL A 42 -1.18 -4.26 -7.97
CA VAL A 42 -2.43 -4.96 -7.69
C VAL A 42 -3.07 -4.37 -6.45
N TYR A 43 -4.34 -4.00 -6.58
CA TYR A 43 -5.15 -3.45 -5.51
C TYR A 43 -6.27 -4.44 -5.18
N PRO A 44 -6.13 -5.27 -4.13
CA PRO A 44 -7.06 -6.38 -3.86
C PRO A 44 -8.52 -5.96 -3.71
N LYS A 45 -8.76 -4.78 -3.17
CA LYS A 45 -10.11 -4.21 -3.04
C LYS A 45 -10.57 -3.33 -4.21
N ARG A 46 -9.76 -3.23 -5.27
CA ARG A 46 -9.97 -2.33 -6.41
C ARG A 46 -10.04 -0.84 -6.04
N ILE A 47 -9.72 -0.50 -4.78
CA ILE A 47 -9.65 0.86 -4.27
C ILE A 47 -8.28 1.02 -3.66
N TYR A 48 -7.56 2.02 -4.12
CA TYR A 48 -6.30 2.47 -3.56
C TYR A 48 -6.12 3.95 -3.84
N GLU A 49 -5.81 4.67 -2.80
CA GLU A 49 -5.43 6.07 -2.87
C GLU A 49 -4.15 6.26 -2.07
N GLY A 50 -3.21 6.98 -2.62
CA GLY A 50 -1.92 7.14 -1.98
C GLY A 50 -1.03 8.17 -2.65
N LEU A 51 0.14 8.37 -2.06
CA LEU A 51 1.19 9.23 -2.58
C LEU A 51 2.39 8.38 -2.95
N GLU A 52 2.92 8.61 -4.13
CA GLU A 52 4.16 7.98 -4.58
C GLU A 52 5.22 9.04 -4.91
N PHE A 53 6.43 8.82 -4.42
CA PHE A 53 7.58 9.65 -4.71
C PHE A 53 8.64 8.78 -5.35
N PHE A 54 8.86 9.03 -6.63
CA PHE A 54 9.90 8.36 -7.39
C PHE A 54 11.11 9.27 -7.51
N ILE A 55 12.27 8.81 -7.03
CA ILE A 55 13.50 9.57 -7.04
C ILE A 55 14.58 8.71 -7.70
N ASP A 56 15.03 9.09 -8.89
CA ASP A 56 16.28 8.57 -9.42
C ASP A 56 17.44 9.27 -8.71
N ILE A 57 17.98 8.60 -7.69
CA ILE A 57 19.00 9.17 -6.81
C ILE A 57 20.22 9.67 -7.58
N ASP A 58 20.66 8.93 -8.59
CA ASP A 58 21.88 9.26 -9.33
C ASP A 58 21.67 10.49 -10.20
N THR A 59 20.62 10.53 -11.00
CA THR A 59 20.27 11.69 -11.82
C THR A 59 19.92 12.89 -10.95
N PHE A 60 19.13 12.70 -9.90
CA PHE A 60 18.71 13.80 -9.02
C PHE A 60 19.91 14.45 -8.32
N THR A 61 20.85 13.64 -7.82
CA THR A 61 22.03 14.15 -7.11
C THR A 61 22.95 14.95 -8.04
N LEU A 62 23.05 14.57 -9.32
CA LEU A 62 23.85 15.29 -10.31
C LEU A 62 23.23 16.62 -10.72
N GLU A 63 21.93 16.64 -10.91
CA GLU A 63 21.21 17.82 -11.44
C GLU A 63 20.77 18.79 -10.35
N ASN A 64 20.60 18.34 -9.12
CA ASN A 64 20.02 19.11 -8.00
C ASN A 64 20.94 19.17 -6.78
N THR A 65 22.22 19.46 -6.99
CA THR A 65 23.22 19.62 -5.91
C THR A 65 22.81 20.67 -4.87
N TRP A 66 22.01 21.66 -5.26
CA TRP A 66 21.49 22.69 -4.37
C TRP A 66 20.61 22.11 -3.24
N VAL A 67 19.88 21.02 -3.50
CA VAL A 67 19.06 20.37 -2.45
C VAL A 67 19.94 19.85 -1.33
N GLN A 68 21.07 19.23 -1.68
CA GLN A 68 22.02 18.75 -0.68
C GLN A 68 22.75 19.93 -0.01
N ASN A 69 23.15 20.95 -0.77
CA ASN A 69 23.94 22.07 -0.26
C ASN A 69 23.11 22.99 0.65
N GLU A 70 21.88 23.34 0.25
CA GLU A 70 21.05 24.30 0.97
C GLU A 70 20.16 23.65 2.04
N PHE A 71 19.68 22.43 1.80
CA PHE A 71 18.77 21.73 2.72
C PHE A 71 19.40 20.53 3.42
N SER A 72 20.65 20.20 3.09
CA SER A 72 21.39 19.07 3.66
C SER A 72 20.66 17.73 3.51
N ILE A 73 19.81 17.56 2.46
CA ILE A 73 19.08 16.33 2.19
C ILE A 73 19.93 15.42 1.29
N ASP A 74 20.28 14.24 1.82
CA ASP A 74 21.05 13.22 1.12
C ASP A 74 20.19 11.97 0.89
N PHE A 75 19.69 11.80 -0.33
CA PHE A 75 18.86 10.64 -0.70
C PHE A 75 19.60 9.30 -0.65
N ARG A 76 20.94 9.30 -0.83
CA ARG A 76 21.75 8.08 -0.66
C ARG A 76 21.84 7.67 0.81
N LYS A 77 21.91 8.66 1.71
CA LYS A 77 21.85 8.40 3.16
C LYS A 77 20.50 7.83 3.54
N ILE A 78 19.39 8.44 3.07
CA ILE A 78 18.02 7.97 3.33
C ILE A 78 17.85 6.54 2.82
N SER A 79 18.26 6.27 1.57
CA SER A 79 18.19 4.93 0.99
C SER A 79 18.93 3.89 1.84
N LYS A 80 20.16 4.16 2.24
CA LYS A 80 20.93 3.27 3.11
C LYS A 80 20.33 3.06 4.49
N MET A 81 19.67 4.09 5.03
CA MET A 81 19.03 4.02 6.35
C MET A 81 17.79 3.13 6.32
N PHE A 82 16.94 3.28 5.32
CA PHE A 82 15.66 2.58 5.23
C PHE A 82 15.74 1.28 4.44
N CYS A 83 16.61 1.19 3.45
CA CYS A 83 16.73 0.06 2.54
C CYS A 83 18.12 -0.61 2.61
N PRO A 84 18.65 -0.96 3.80
CA PRO A 84 19.97 -1.58 3.89
C PRO A 84 20.00 -2.86 3.06
N HIS A 85 21.05 -3.00 2.24
CA HIS A 85 21.23 -4.15 1.32
C HIS A 85 20.08 -4.35 0.31
N GLY A 86 19.39 -3.27 -0.09
CA GLY A 86 18.26 -3.35 -1.01
C GLY A 86 16.99 -3.95 -0.40
N SER A 87 16.89 -3.95 0.93
CA SER A 87 15.67 -4.37 1.62
C SER A 87 14.53 -3.38 1.40
N THR A 88 13.31 -3.85 1.56
CA THR A 88 12.13 -2.99 1.59
C THR A 88 11.77 -2.66 3.02
N TYR A 89 11.62 -1.37 3.32
CA TYR A 89 11.12 -0.87 4.59
C TYR A 89 9.61 -0.66 4.51
N ILE A 90 8.85 -1.11 5.51
CA ILE A 90 7.42 -0.86 5.63
C ILE A 90 7.11 -0.59 7.11
N SER A 91 6.44 0.51 7.39
CA SER A 91 5.99 0.84 8.73
C SER A 91 4.80 1.80 8.69
N THR A 92 4.07 1.90 9.78
CA THR A 92 3.13 3.01 9.99
C THR A 92 3.93 4.32 10.00
N ALA A 93 3.44 5.35 9.32
CA ALA A 93 4.06 6.66 9.33
C ALA A 93 4.12 7.22 10.77
N THR A 94 5.23 7.88 11.10
CA THR A 94 5.30 8.61 12.38
C THR A 94 4.35 9.80 12.34
N HIS A 95 4.00 10.34 13.50
CA HIS A 95 3.11 11.50 13.55
C HIS A 95 3.62 12.66 12.68
N GLU A 96 4.91 12.96 12.75
CA GLU A 96 5.52 14.05 11.96
C GLU A 96 5.48 13.79 10.45
N THR A 97 5.77 12.56 10.02
CA THR A 97 5.70 12.20 8.59
C THR A 97 4.26 12.17 8.10
N GLU A 98 3.31 11.69 8.92
CA GLU A 98 1.89 11.63 8.58
C GLU A 98 1.29 13.02 8.37
N GLU A 99 1.63 14.00 9.23
CA GLU A 99 1.16 15.38 9.09
C GLU A 99 1.61 16.02 7.78
N ILE A 100 2.84 15.77 7.35
CA ILE A 100 3.36 16.28 6.07
C ILE A 100 2.67 15.56 4.90
N LEU A 101 2.54 14.24 4.97
CA LEU A 101 1.90 13.44 3.92
C LEU A 101 0.42 13.80 3.75
N LYS A 102 -0.26 14.10 4.84
CA LYS A 102 -1.66 14.60 4.81
C LYS A 102 -1.75 15.95 4.09
N LYS A 103 -0.85 16.89 4.40
CA LYS A 103 -0.81 18.17 3.69
C LYS A 103 -0.54 18.00 2.20
N LEU A 104 0.37 17.10 1.82
CA LEU A 104 0.62 16.76 0.42
C LEU A 104 -0.62 16.19 -0.27
N TRP A 105 -1.36 15.33 0.41
CA TRP A 105 -2.60 14.75 -0.09
C TRP A 105 -3.68 15.81 -0.31
N GLU A 106 -3.86 16.73 0.63
CA GLU A 106 -4.84 17.81 0.55
C GLU A 106 -4.57 18.77 -0.63
N LEU A 107 -3.33 18.85 -1.15
CA LEU A 107 -3.00 19.70 -2.30
C LEU A 107 -3.66 19.27 -3.60
N TYR A 108 -4.18 18.03 -3.68
CA TYR A 108 -4.90 17.55 -4.86
C TYR A 108 -6.10 18.43 -5.21
N ASP A 109 -6.76 19.02 -4.21
CA ASP A 109 -7.96 19.86 -4.39
C ASP A 109 -7.63 21.32 -4.71
N PHE A 110 -6.35 21.72 -4.77
CA PHE A 110 -5.95 23.09 -5.02
C PHE A 110 -5.57 23.34 -6.49
N PRO A 111 -5.65 24.61 -6.96
CA PRO A 111 -5.17 24.97 -8.30
C PRO A 111 -3.70 24.60 -8.52
N ALA A 112 -3.38 24.05 -9.69
CA ALA A 112 -2.05 23.53 -10.00
C ALA A 112 -0.91 24.54 -9.76
N SER A 113 -1.12 25.82 -10.04
CA SER A 113 -0.13 26.88 -9.83
C SER A 113 0.29 27.03 -8.36
N PHE A 114 -0.64 26.85 -7.44
CA PHE A 114 -0.37 26.87 -6.01
C PHE A 114 0.17 25.52 -5.54
N ALA A 115 -0.49 24.43 -5.92
CA ALA A 115 -0.19 23.08 -5.50
C ALA A 115 1.26 22.66 -5.80
N VAL A 116 1.78 22.97 -7.00
CA VAL A 116 3.14 22.61 -7.40
C VAL A 116 4.21 23.20 -6.47
N ILE A 117 4.05 24.46 -6.08
CA ILE A 117 5.01 25.12 -5.16
C ILE A 117 4.96 24.44 -3.78
N GLN A 118 3.76 24.24 -3.25
CA GLN A 118 3.55 23.60 -1.95
C GLN A 118 4.03 22.15 -1.94
N MET A 119 3.78 21.40 -3.02
CA MET A 119 4.29 20.03 -3.19
C MET A 119 5.82 19.98 -3.07
N LYS A 120 6.53 20.90 -3.72
CA LYS A 120 7.99 20.97 -3.62
C LYS A 120 8.44 21.21 -2.19
N ILE A 121 7.81 22.17 -1.48
CA ILE A 121 8.15 22.51 -0.10
C ILE A 121 7.90 21.34 0.84
N TYR A 122 6.71 20.74 0.78
CA TYR A 122 6.38 19.61 1.66
C TYR A 122 7.16 18.34 1.32
N THR A 123 7.53 18.12 0.05
CA THR A 123 8.42 17.02 -0.33
C THR A 123 9.81 17.18 0.30
N LEU A 124 10.39 18.37 0.25
CA LEU A 124 11.66 18.64 0.93
C LEU A 124 11.53 18.47 2.45
N ALA A 125 10.45 18.99 3.05
CA ALA A 125 10.17 18.80 4.46
C ALA A 125 10.07 17.31 4.85
N LEU A 126 9.36 16.50 4.06
CA LEU A 126 9.22 15.06 4.26
C LEU A 126 10.59 14.36 4.30
N PHE A 127 11.41 14.58 3.30
CA PHE A 127 12.73 13.93 3.23
C PHE A 127 13.70 14.46 4.28
N SER A 128 13.59 15.73 4.67
CA SER A 128 14.34 16.28 5.80
C SER A 128 13.95 15.58 7.12
N VAL A 129 12.66 15.37 7.37
CA VAL A 129 12.19 14.62 8.56
C VAL A 129 12.67 13.18 8.51
N LEU A 130 12.50 12.47 7.40
CA LEU A 130 12.92 11.07 7.25
C LEU A 130 14.42 10.91 7.51
N GLN A 131 15.26 11.81 7.00
CA GLN A 131 16.72 11.75 7.18
C GLN A 131 17.15 11.95 8.63
N ASN A 132 16.39 12.71 9.40
CA ASN A 132 16.75 13.12 10.77
C ASN A 132 15.96 12.37 11.85
N LEU A 133 15.26 11.28 11.51
CA LEU A 133 14.65 10.43 12.52
C LEU A 133 15.72 9.87 13.45
N GLU A 134 15.60 10.15 14.76
CA GLU A 134 16.53 9.64 15.78
C GLU A 134 16.55 8.12 15.87
N ALA A 135 15.38 7.51 15.67
CA ALA A 135 15.22 6.07 15.57
C ALA A 135 14.30 5.75 14.40
N ILE A 136 14.79 4.96 13.44
CA ILE A 136 13.93 4.42 12.39
C ILE A 136 12.96 3.44 13.06
N PRO A 137 11.62 3.69 12.98
CA PRO A 137 10.66 2.73 13.48
C PRO A 137 11.00 1.35 12.91
N LYS A 138 11.06 0.33 13.76
CA LYS A 138 11.30 -1.03 13.27
C LYS A 138 10.31 -1.30 12.17
N SER A 139 10.81 -1.70 11.00
CA SER A 139 9.94 -2.23 9.96
C SER A 139 9.00 -3.20 10.63
N GLN A 140 7.69 -2.95 10.54
CA GLN A 140 6.73 -3.85 11.16
C GLN A 140 7.05 -5.25 10.64
N ALA A 141 6.95 -6.26 11.50
CA ALA A 141 7.05 -7.64 11.07
C ALA A 141 5.92 -7.88 10.06
N CYS A 142 6.19 -7.54 8.79
CA CYS A 142 5.24 -7.69 7.72
C CYS A 142 4.94 -9.17 7.61
N THR A 143 3.67 -9.52 7.64
CA THR A 143 3.26 -10.87 7.31
C THR A 143 3.50 -11.07 5.82
N PHE A 144 4.52 -11.86 5.51
CA PHE A 144 4.82 -12.24 4.14
C PHE A 144 3.93 -13.40 3.74
N PHE A 145 3.49 -13.36 2.48
CA PHE A 145 2.69 -14.43 1.89
C PHE A 145 3.43 -14.99 0.68
N THR A 146 3.42 -16.32 0.55
CA THR A 146 3.90 -16.96 -0.67
C THR A 146 2.88 -16.79 -1.79
N GLU A 147 3.32 -16.96 -3.03
CA GLU A 147 2.44 -16.94 -4.20
C GLU A 147 1.25 -17.92 -4.06
N SER A 148 1.51 -19.11 -3.54
CA SER A 148 0.45 -20.11 -3.31
C SER A 148 -0.62 -19.61 -2.33
N GLN A 149 -0.21 -18.96 -1.22
CA GLN A 149 -1.13 -18.42 -0.23
C GLN A 149 -1.97 -17.26 -0.80
N VAL A 150 -1.35 -16.39 -1.58
CA VAL A 150 -2.04 -15.30 -2.28
C VAL A 150 -3.03 -15.85 -3.31
N ASN A 151 -2.62 -16.85 -4.09
CA ASN A 151 -3.46 -17.48 -5.09
C ASN A 151 -4.68 -18.17 -4.46
N ILE A 152 -4.53 -18.80 -3.29
CA ILE A 152 -5.67 -19.36 -2.54
C ILE A 152 -6.64 -18.24 -2.16
N ALA A 153 -6.16 -17.15 -1.57
CA ALA A 153 -7.00 -16.03 -1.18
C ALA A 153 -7.77 -15.42 -2.38
N LYS A 154 -7.09 -15.23 -3.52
CA LYS A 154 -7.68 -14.72 -4.77
C LYS A 154 -8.73 -15.69 -5.35
N LYS A 155 -8.48 -17.00 -5.30
CA LYS A 155 -9.47 -18.02 -5.73
C LYS A 155 -10.69 -18.05 -4.81
N VAL A 156 -10.49 -17.92 -3.49
CA VAL A 156 -11.60 -17.82 -2.54
C VAL A 156 -12.45 -16.59 -2.83
N GLU A 157 -11.85 -15.45 -3.08
CA GLU A 157 -12.57 -14.23 -3.46
C GLU A 157 -13.40 -14.44 -4.70
N ASN A 158 -12.85 -15.02 -5.75
CA ASN A 158 -13.57 -15.34 -6.97
C ASN A 158 -14.77 -16.28 -6.72
N ILE A 159 -14.61 -17.31 -5.87
CA ILE A 159 -15.69 -18.24 -5.54
C ILE A 159 -16.83 -17.49 -4.83
N ILE A 160 -16.54 -16.74 -3.77
CA ILE A 160 -17.58 -16.09 -2.97
C ILE A 160 -18.25 -14.90 -3.67
N THR A 161 -17.61 -14.32 -4.69
CA THR A 161 -18.16 -13.20 -5.47
C THR A 161 -18.84 -13.63 -6.77
N SER A 162 -18.63 -14.86 -7.23
CA SER A 162 -19.26 -15.38 -8.46
C SER A 162 -20.78 -15.43 -8.37
N ASP A 163 -21.34 -15.79 -7.21
CA ASP A 163 -22.77 -15.68 -6.89
C ASP A 163 -22.95 -15.19 -5.45
N LEU A 164 -23.23 -13.90 -5.29
CA LEU A 164 -23.39 -13.25 -3.99
C LEU A 164 -24.59 -13.79 -3.18
N ARG A 165 -25.50 -14.55 -3.77
CA ARG A 165 -26.65 -15.16 -3.08
C ARG A 165 -26.24 -16.42 -2.31
N GLN A 166 -25.20 -17.10 -2.76
CA GLN A 166 -24.76 -18.35 -2.15
C GLN A 166 -24.03 -18.08 -0.81
N HIS A 167 -24.15 -19.01 0.09
CA HIS A 167 -23.41 -19.05 1.34
C HIS A 167 -22.27 -20.06 1.21
N HIS A 168 -21.06 -19.59 1.46
CA HIS A 168 -19.86 -20.42 1.44
C HIS A 168 -19.25 -20.44 2.85
N PRO A 169 -19.50 -21.50 3.64
CA PRO A 169 -18.88 -21.64 4.96
C PRO A 169 -17.35 -21.72 4.83
N ALA A 170 -16.64 -21.11 5.76
CA ALA A 170 -15.17 -21.08 5.69
C ALA A 170 -14.54 -22.47 5.75
N TRP A 171 -15.16 -23.43 6.46
CA TRP A 171 -14.68 -24.80 6.54
C TRP A 171 -14.77 -25.53 5.19
N GLU A 172 -15.82 -25.32 4.42
CA GLU A 172 -16.00 -25.91 3.08
C GLU A 172 -14.95 -25.40 2.10
N LEU A 173 -14.70 -24.09 2.11
CA LEU A 173 -13.64 -23.47 1.32
C LEU A 173 -12.25 -23.97 1.73
N ALA A 174 -12.00 -24.14 3.03
CA ALA A 174 -10.74 -24.65 3.54
C ALA A 174 -10.50 -26.11 3.11
N GLU A 175 -11.53 -26.96 3.17
CA GLU A 175 -11.49 -28.33 2.69
C GLU A 175 -11.20 -28.40 1.20
N TYR A 176 -11.85 -27.56 0.39
CA TYR A 176 -11.62 -27.48 -1.07
C TYR A 176 -10.15 -27.19 -1.40
N PHE A 177 -9.46 -26.36 -0.62
CA PHE A 177 -8.05 -26.05 -0.80
C PHE A 177 -7.10 -26.94 0.01
N SER A 178 -7.61 -27.95 0.73
CA SER A 178 -6.82 -28.85 1.59
C SER A 178 -5.97 -28.14 2.61
N ILE A 179 -6.50 -27.08 3.23
CA ILE A 179 -5.84 -26.29 4.29
C ILE A 179 -6.76 -26.17 5.51
N SER A 180 -6.19 -25.71 6.65
CA SER A 180 -7.00 -25.43 7.83
C SER A 180 -7.86 -24.16 7.63
N GLU A 181 -9.01 -24.11 8.28
CA GLU A 181 -9.86 -22.91 8.28
C GLU A 181 -9.14 -21.67 8.82
N THR A 182 -8.26 -21.86 9.82
CA THR A 182 -7.42 -20.80 10.37
C THR A 182 -6.46 -20.27 9.31
N SER A 183 -5.79 -21.14 8.56
CA SER A 183 -4.89 -20.73 7.46
C SER A 183 -5.66 -19.96 6.39
N LEU A 184 -6.82 -20.46 5.96
CA LEU A 184 -7.68 -19.78 4.99
C LEU A 184 -8.04 -18.36 5.43
N LYS A 185 -8.52 -18.21 6.67
CA LYS A 185 -8.87 -16.91 7.26
C LYS A 185 -7.69 -15.96 7.32
N ASN A 186 -6.50 -16.47 7.67
CA ASN A 186 -5.28 -15.68 7.73
C ASN A 186 -4.83 -15.22 6.34
N TYR A 187 -4.84 -16.10 5.34
CA TYR A 187 -4.49 -15.73 3.96
C TYR A 187 -5.46 -14.69 3.40
N PHE A 188 -6.75 -14.92 3.53
CA PHE A 188 -7.75 -13.99 3.04
C PHE A 188 -7.67 -12.63 3.74
N ARG A 189 -7.57 -12.62 5.06
CA ARG A 189 -7.39 -11.39 5.83
C ARG A 189 -6.08 -10.67 5.48
N GLY A 190 -5.01 -11.41 5.22
CA GLY A 190 -3.73 -10.86 4.80
C GLY A 190 -3.84 -10.09 3.49
N VAL A 191 -4.47 -10.70 2.48
CA VAL A 191 -4.64 -10.11 1.15
C VAL A 191 -5.69 -8.99 1.15
N TYR A 192 -6.89 -9.25 1.67
CA TYR A 192 -8.04 -8.33 1.57
C TYR A 192 -8.22 -7.40 2.79
N GLY A 193 -7.46 -7.60 3.86
CA GLY A 193 -7.49 -6.76 5.06
C GLY A 193 -8.66 -7.02 6.00
N GLN A 194 -9.57 -7.94 5.66
CA GLN A 194 -10.78 -8.23 6.43
C GLN A 194 -11.18 -9.69 6.34
N ASN A 195 -12.08 -10.13 7.21
CA ASN A 195 -12.57 -11.49 7.20
C ASN A 195 -13.50 -11.74 6.01
N ILE A 196 -13.58 -12.99 5.54
CA ILE A 196 -14.41 -13.42 4.40
C ILE A 196 -15.86 -12.96 4.54
N SER A 197 -16.46 -13.12 5.73
CA SER A 197 -17.85 -12.74 5.98
C SER A 197 -18.10 -11.23 5.90
N VAL A 198 -17.14 -10.42 6.36
CA VAL A 198 -17.22 -8.97 6.28
C VAL A 198 -17.08 -8.51 4.83
N TYR A 199 -16.13 -9.09 4.11
CA TYR A 199 -15.91 -8.82 2.68
C TYR A 199 -17.17 -9.13 1.86
N LEU A 200 -17.73 -10.32 2.04
CA LEU A 200 -18.94 -10.74 1.31
C LEU A 200 -20.14 -9.84 1.63
N ARG A 201 -20.31 -9.44 2.89
CA ARG A 201 -21.36 -8.48 3.27
C ARG A 201 -21.19 -7.13 2.57
N GLU A 202 -19.97 -6.61 2.51
CA GLU A 202 -19.65 -5.37 1.80
C GLU A 202 -19.98 -5.48 0.30
N MET A 203 -19.59 -6.58 -0.35
CA MET A 203 -19.90 -6.84 -1.75
C MET A 203 -21.40 -6.91 -2.01
N ARG A 204 -22.16 -7.58 -1.13
CA ARG A 204 -23.64 -7.64 -1.20
C ARG A 204 -24.28 -6.27 -1.07
N MET A 205 -23.79 -5.45 -0.12
CA MET A 205 -24.32 -4.09 0.09
C MET A 205 -24.03 -3.19 -1.12
N ASN A 206 -22.81 -3.25 -1.68
CA ASN A 206 -22.46 -2.50 -2.88
C ASN A 206 -23.36 -2.92 -4.06
N LYS A 207 -23.57 -4.22 -4.25
CA LYS A 207 -24.44 -4.73 -5.33
C LYS A 207 -25.90 -4.33 -5.15
N ALA A 208 -26.38 -4.33 -3.91
CA ALA A 208 -27.73 -3.85 -3.61
C ALA A 208 -27.87 -2.35 -3.93
N GLY A 209 -26.89 -1.54 -3.55
CA GLY A 209 -26.84 -0.11 -3.89
C GLY A 209 -26.85 0.14 -5.40
N GLU A 210 -26.05 -0.59 -6.17
CA GLU A 210 -26.04 -0.52 -7.63
C GLU A 210 -27.44 -0.88 -8.23
N LEU A 211 -28.06 -1.94 -7.73
CA LEU A 211 -29.38 -2.38 -8.21
C LEU A 211 -30.45 -1.33 -7.89
N LEU A 212 -30.46 -0.76 -6.70
CA LEU A 212 -31.40 0.30 -6.31
C LEU A 212 -31.20 1.58 -7.14
N ALA A 213 -29.97 1.93 -7.47
CA ALA A 213 -29.67 3.11 -8.27
C ALA A 213 -30.01 2.92 -9.76
N SER A 214 -29.88 1.70 -10.29
CA SER A 214 -30.04 1.39 -11.71
C SER A 214 -31.41 0.79 -12.06
N THR A 215 -32.21 0.37 -11.11
CA THR A 215 -33.54 -0.25 -11.31
C THR A 215 -34.62 0.43 -10.49
N ARG A 216 -35.90 0.12 -10.81
CA ARG A 216 -37.04 0.57 -10.00
C ARG A 216 -37.46 -0.48 -8.93
N LEU A 217 -36.57 -1.37 -8.55
CA LEU A 217 -36.81 -2.34 -7.50
C LEU A 217 -36.92 -1.64 -6.15
N SER A 218 -37.91 -2.02 -5.34
CA SER A 218 -38.01 -1.62 -3.95
C SER A 218 -37.23 -2.59 -3.06
N VAL A 219 -36.84 -2.13 -1.90
CA VAL A 219 -36.25 -2.97 -0.85
C VAL A 219 -37.32 -3.87 -0.23
#